data_5e0f8e33540d9a6d3b1994651eea5415
#
_entry.id   5e0f8e33540d9a6d3b1994651eea5415
#
_cell.length_a   1.000
_cell.length_b   1.000
_cell.length_c   1.000
_cell.angle_alpha   90.00
_cell.angle_beta   90.00
_cell.angle_gamma   90.00
#
_symmetry.space_group_name_H-M   'P 1'
#
loop_
_entity.id
_entity.type
_entity.pdbx_description
1 polymer ?
#
loop_
_entity_poly.entity_id
_entity_poly.type
_entity_poly.pdbx_seq_one_letter_code
_entity_poly.pdbx_strand_id
1 'polypeptide(L)'
;RDVLGSRGLGDVYKRQDGDNLSKRLSLVSYAVFGIVIVIIVSSYFISMKIGDEVAVGISKPLDELKQRLRTFAQGDLEAPFPAVDSQDEIADMVGVAKNMAADLKTIISDSDKLLGKMAEGDYTVSSDMEDKYTGDFIGLLMAMRQMKTQMNDVMSHINEISSLVTAGSNNLAQAAQEIAEGTMDQSAAIEELQATFADITGGVEKTSEKLNDTYRIAQEYAEEADHSHCLLYTSDAADDLI
;
A
#
# COMPACT_ATOMS: atom_id res chain seq x y z
N ARG A 1 114.95 63.62 -25.00
CA ARG A 1 114.37 63.67 -23.65
C ARG A 1 112.90 64.09 -23.76
N ASP A 2 111.91 63.28 -23.43
CA ASP A 2 110.51 63.49 -23.19
C ASP A 2 109.58 62.58 -24.04
N VAL A 3 109.86 61.26 -24.03
CA VAL A 3 108.86 60.31 -24.57
C VAL A 3 108.43 59.31 -23.43
N LEU A 4 108.93 59.47 -22.21
CA LEU A 4 108.56 58.54 -21.08
C LEU A 4 107.44 59.04 -20.17
N GLY A 5 107.00 60.31 -20.28
CA GLY A 5 105.97 60.91 -19.44
C GLY A 5 104.52 60.67 -19.94
N SER A 6 104.28 60.46 -21.23
CA SER A 6 102.90 60.34 -21.78
C SER A 6 102.35 58.93 -21.74
N ARG A 7 103.20 57.88 -21.64
CA ARG A 7 102.68 56.45 -21.52
C ARG A 7 102.20 56.14 -20.07
N GLY A 8 102.74 56.76 -19.10
CA GLY A 8 102.33 56.48 -17.66
C GLY A 8 100.99 57.07 -17.29
N LEU A 9 100.60 58.26 -17.84
CA LEU A 9 99.31 58.90 -17.57
C LEU A 9 98.14 58.21 -18.37
N GLY A 10 98.40 57.69 -19.55
CA GLY A 10 97.36 56.93 -20.36
C GLY A 10 97.02 55.62 -19.70
N ASP A 11 97.93 54.88 -19.09
CA ASP A 11 97.71 53.66 -18.40
C ASP A 11 96.98 53.85 -17.05
N VAL A 12 97.25 54.92 -16.33
CA VAL A 12 96.51 55.28 -15.09
C VAL A 12 95.06 55.67 -15.41
N TYR A 13 94.82 56.44 -16.44
CA TYR A 13 93.41 56.77 -16.90
C TYR A 13 92.66 55.55 -17.36
N LYS A 14 93.28 54.63 -18.12
CA LYS A 14 92.66 53.35 -18.51
C LYS A 14 92.36 52.43 -17.35
N ARG A 15 93.19 52.37 -16.34
CA ARG A 15 92.94 51.59 -15.11
C ARG A 15 91.77 52.18 -14.31
N GLN A 16 91.78 53.55 -14.19
CA GLN A 16 90.68 54.20 -13.41
C GLN A 16 89.36 54.13 -14.06
N ASP A 17 89.24 54.16 -15.43
CA ASP A 17 88.01 53.88 -16.18
C ASP A 17 87.62 52.46 -16.12
N GLY A 18 88.53 51.46 -16.13
CA GLY A 18 88.28 50.06 -15.94
C GLY A 18 87.70 49.74 -14.57
N ASP A 19 88.25 50.33 -13.48
CA ASP A 19 87.79 50.16 -12.16
C ASP A 19 86.42 50.80 -11.88
N ASN A 20 86.16 51.95 -12.47
CA ASN A 20 84.86 52.62 -12.41
C ASN A 20 83.75 51.83 -13.23
N LEU A 21 84.16 51.27 -14.37
CA LEU A 21 83.24 50.43 -15.18
C LEU A 21 82.92 49.12 -14.42
N SER A 22 83.89 48.47 -13.83
CA SER A 22 83.72 47.26 -13.01
C SER A 22 82.82 47.48 -11.79
N LYS A 23 82.99 48.59 -11.05
CA LYS A 23 82.11 48.98 -9.97
C LYS A 23 80.67 49.30 -10.39
N ARG A 24 80.51 49.96 -11.55
CA ARG A 24 79.15 50.20 -12.13
C ARG A 24 78.50 48.90 -12.57
N LEU A 25 79.25 47.99 -13.17
CA LEU A 25 78.75 46.67 -13.58
C LEU A 25 78.35 45.83 -12.36
N SER A 26 79.13 45.84 -11.30
CA SER A 26 78.82 45.13 -10.05
C SER A 26 77.61 45.76 -9.33
N LEU A 27 77.46 47.08 -9.31
CA LEU A 27 76.30 47.76 -8.78
C LEU A 27 75.03 47.42 -9.55
N VAL A 28 75.07 47.40 -10.89
CA VAL A 28 73.95 46.98 -11.75
C VAL A 28 73.60 45.50 -11.54
N SER A 29 74.59 44.63 -11.40
CA SER A 29 74.41 43.22 -11.07
C SER A 29 73.70 43.03 -9.74
N TYR A 30 74.14 43.70 -8.66
CA TYR A 30 73.47 43.65 -7.35
C TYR A 30 72.04 44.22 -7.39
N ALA A 31 71.81 45.27 -8.17
CA ALA A 31 70.46 45.83 -8.37
C ALA A 31 69.54 44.83 -9.08
N VAL A 32 70.01 44.15 -10.12
CA VAL A 32 69.27 43.12 -10.87
C VAL A 32 68.96 41.91 -9.96
N PHE A 33 69.95 41.45 -9.16
CA PHE A 33 69.72 40.38 -8.17
C PHE A 33 68.69 40.79 -7.12
N GLY A 34 68.73 42.05 -6.64
CA GLY A 34 67.73 42.59 -5.70
C GLY A 34 66.32 42.61 -6.30
N ILE A 35 66.17 43.03 -7.55
CA ILE A 35 64.89 43.04 -8.26
C ILE A 35 64.35 41.61 -8.42
N VAL A 36 65.20 40.65 -8.82
CA VAL A 36 64.80 39.27 -8.98
C VAL A 36 64.32 38.65 -7.67
N ILE A 37 65.00 38.92 -6.54
CA ILE A 37 64.56 38.49 -5.25
C ILE A 37 63.19 39.06 -4.84
N VAL A 38 62.98 40.36 -5.09
CA VAL A 38 61.70 41.03 -4.83
C VAL A 38 60.57 40.39 -5.66
N ILE A 39 60.81 40.08 -6.95
CA ILE A 39 59.85 39.42 -7.82
C ILE A 39 59.50 38.00 -7.28
N ILE A 40 60.48 37.22 -6.86
CA ILE A 40 60.29 35.90 -6.31
C ILE A 40 59.47 35.94 -5.02
N VAL A 41 59.81 36.84 -4.12
CA VAL A 41 59.09 37.02 -2.84
C VAL A 41 57.65 37.51 -3.09
N SER A 42 57.45 38.47 -3.95
CA SER A 42 56.10 38.96 -4.31
C SER A 42 55.28 37.88 -4.99
N SER A 43 55.86 37.08 -5.89
CA SER A 43 55.20 35.95 -6.52
C SER A 43 54.79 34.87 -5.51
N TYR A 44 55.63 34.60 -4.53
CA TYR A 44 55.30 33.67 -3.44
C TYR A 44 54.10 34.16 -2.61
N PHE A 45 54.08 35.41 -2.20
CA PHE A 45 52.96 36.01 -1.48
C PHE A 45 51.66 36.05 -2.29
N ILE A 46 51.75 36.39 -3.57
CA ILE A 46 50.57 36.34 -4.47
C ILE A 46 50.05 34.93 -4.61
N SER A 47 50.94 33.95 -4.84
CA SER A 47 50.57 32.56 -4.97
C SER A 47 49.90 32.00 -3.68
N MET A 48 50.39 32.38 -2.49
CA MET A 48 49.82 32.01 -1.22
C MET A 48 48.43 32.62 -1.02
N LYS A 49 48.25 33.92 -1.36
CA LYS A 49 46.95 34.58 -1.30
C LYS A 49 45.91 33.93 -2.23
N ILE A 50 46.28 33.65 -3.50
CA ILE A 50 45.40 32.95 -4.43
C ILE A 50 45.07 31.55 -3.93
N GLY A 51 46.03 30.83 -3.36
CA GLY A 51 45.82 29.52 -2.78
C GLY A 51 44.78 29.54 -1.65
N ASP A 52 44.87 30.52 -0.75
CA ASP A 52 43.92 30.70 0.35
C ASP A 52 42.50 31.06 -0.18
N GLU A 53 42.40 31.98 -1.14
CA GLU A 53 41.12 32.36 -1.73
C GLU A 53 40.44 31.18 -2.43
N VAL A 54 41.18 30.36 -3.18
CA VAL A 54 40.66 29.15 -3.84
C VAL A 54 40.26 28.08 -2.80
N ALA A 55 41.06 27.93 -1.74
CA ALA A 55 40.75 26.94 -0.70
C ALA A 55 39.47 27.31 0.07
N VAL A 56 39.29 28.57 0.44
CA VAL A 56 38.15 29.03 1.22
C VAL A 56 36.92 29.27 0.32
N GLY A 57 37.09 29.83 -0.88
CA GLY A 57 35.98 30.17 -1.78
C GLY A 57 35.44 29.00 -2.60
N ILE A 58 36.28 28.02 -2.91
CA ILE A 58 35.87 26.91 -3.80
C ILE A 58 35.96 25.55 -3.10
N SER A 59 37.15 25.18 -2.60
CA SER A 59 37.40 23.81 -2.15
C SER A 59 36.57 23.43 -0.92
N LYS A 60 36.47 24.32 0.07
CA LYS A 60 35.75 24.09 1.32
C LYS A 60 34.24 23.98 1.09
N PRO A 61 33.55 24.93 0.42
CA PRO A 61 32.10 24.80 0.13
C PRO A 61 31.74 23.56 -0.69
N LEU A 62 32.60 23.18 -1.65
CA LEU A 62 32.38 21.96 -2.43
C LEU A 62 32.51 20.68 -1.61
N ASP A 63 33.48 20.61 -0.66
CA ASP A 63 33.59 19.44 0.21
C ASP A 63 32.41 19.34 1.19
N GLU A 64 31.97 20.47 1.72
CA GLU A 64 30.76 20.53 2.55
C GLU A 64 29.51 20.14 1.78
N LEU A 65 29.34 20.62 0.55
CA LEU A 65 28.24 20.21 -0.33
C LEU A 65 28.30 18.72 -0.66
N LYS A 66 29.49 18.21 -0.98
CA LYS A 66 29.69 16.75 -1.22
C LYS A 66 29.30 15.92 0.01
N GLN A 67 29.70 16.33 1.21
CA GLN A 67 29.29 15.63 2.44
C GLN A 67 27.77 15.69 2.62
N ARG A 68 27.17 16.85 2.41
CA ARG A 68 25.72 17.03 2.52
C ARG A 68 24.96 16.17 1.50
N LEU A 69 25.43 16.08 0.26
CA LEU A 69 24.84 15.22 -0.76
C LEU A 69 25.00 13.72 -0.43
N ARG A 70 26.06 13.33 0.29
CA ARG A 70 26.18 11.95 0.79
C ARG A 70 25.14 11.61 1.84
N THR A 71 24.91 12.48 2.83
CA THR A 71 23.87 12.28 3.84
C THR A 71 22.47 12.32 3.20
N PHE A 72 22.26 13.21 2.22
CA PHE A 72 21.04 13.26 1.43
C PHE A 72 20.79 11.92 0.70
N ALA A 73 21.81 11.36 0.07
CA ALA A 73 21.72 10.05 -0.60
C ALA A 73 21.45 8.89 0.38
N GLN A 74 21.73 9.06 1.67
CA GLN A 74 21.39 8.13 2.75
C GLN A 74 19.97 8.33 3.31
N GLY A 75 19.20 9.29 2.76
CA GLY A 75 17.82 9.57 3.15
C GLY A 75 17.65 10.73 4.14
N ASP A 76 18.73 11.40 4.55
CA ASP A 76 18.63 12.60 5.39
C ASP A 76 18.22 13.81 4.55
N LEU A 77 16.94 14.12 4.54
CA LEU A 77 16.37 15.27 3.82
C LEU A 77 16.34 16.54 4.69
N GLU A 78 16.66 16.46 5.99
CA GLU A 78 16.48 17.56 6.93
C GLU A 78 17.74 18.35 7.23
N ALA A 79 18.92 17.73 7.19
CA ALA A 79 20.16 18.40 7.50
C ALA A 79 20.35 19.66 6.64
N PRO A 80 20.86 20.76 7.21
CA PRO A 80 21.05 22.01 6.49
C PRO A 80 22.11 21.89 5.42
N PHE A 81 21.93 22.59 4.32
CA PHE A 81 22.96 22.78 3.29
C PHE A 81 23.97 23.83 3.73
N PRO A 82 25.24 23.77 3.28
CA PRO A 82 26.25 24.74 3.64
C PRO A 82 25.80 26.16 3.22
N ALA A 83 26.17 27.14 4.05
CA ALA A 83 25.99 28.54 3.70
C ALA A 83 27.16 28.98 2.81
N VAL A 84 26.88 29.54 1.65
CA VAL A 84 27.88 30.07 0.72
C VAL A 84 27.62 31.55 0.53
N ASP A 85 28.59 32.37 0.91
CA ASP A 85 28.48 33.84 0.84
C ASP A 85 28.88 34.41 -0.53
N SER A 86 29.33 33.55 -1.47
CA SER A 86 29.65 33.95 -2.84
C SER A 86 28.39 34.07 -3.72
N GLN A 87 28.53 34.81 -4.84
CA GLN A 87 27.50 34.90 -5.89
C GLN A 87 27.99 34.24 -7.19
N ASP A 88 28.69 33.14 -7.05
CA ASP A 88 29.28 32.37 -8.14
C ASP A 88 28.51 31.07 -8.43
N GLU A 89 29.07 30.26 -9.31
CA GLU A 89 28.49 28.97 -9.71
C GLU A 89 28.36 27.98 -8.53
N ILE A 90 29.17 28.15 -7.49
CA ILE A 90 29.11 27.29 -6.29
C ILE A 90 27.88 27.62 -5.46
N ALA A 91 27.57 28.92 -5.29
CA ALA A 91 26.34 29.35 -4.62
C ALA A 91 25.09 28.87 -5.37
N ASP A 92 25.11 28.93 -6.72
CA ASP A 92 24.03 28.43 -7.54
C ASP A 92 23.86 26.91 -7.37
N MET A 93 24.95 26.13 -7.42
CA MET A 93 24.91 24.67 -7.18
C MET A 93 24.34 24.33 -5.79
N VAL A 94 24.73 25.03 -4.75
CA VAL A 94 24.16 24.82 -3.41
C VAL A 94 22.69 25.19 -3.38
N GLY A 95 22.29 26.27 -4.04
CA GLY A 95 20.89 26.70 -4.19
C GLY A 95 20.01 25.64 -4.88
N VAL A 96 20.47 25.15 -6.02
CA VAL A 96 19.78 24.08 -6.76
C VAL A 96 19.65 22.80 -5.92
N ALA A 97 20.73 22.36 -5.26
CA ALA A 97 20.73 21.17 -4.40
C ALA A 97 19.77 21.33 -3.21
N LYS A 98 19.72 22.52 -2.60
CA LYS A 98 18.81 22.86 -1.51
C LYS A 98 17.35 22.80 -1.97
N ASN A 99 17.03 23.38 -3.14
CA ASN A 99 15.68 23.35 -3.69
C ASN A 99 15.26 21.92 -4.03
N MET A 100 16.13 21.14 -4.65
CA MET A 100 15.91 19.72 -4.93
C MET A 100 15.56 18.93 -3.64
N ALA A 101 16.32 19.13 -2.58
CA ALA A 101 16.08 18.47 -1.30
C ALA A 101 14.74 18.91 -0.69
N ALA A 102 14.37 20.17 -0.78
CA ALA A 102 13.12 20.69 -0.26
C ALA A 102 11.91 20.14 -1.03
N ASP A 103 11.98 20.10 -2.35
CA ASP A 103 10.92 19.54 -3.19
C ASP A 103 10.75 18.03 -2.94
N LEU A 104 11.86 17.29 -2.85
CA LEU A 104 11.81 15.87 -2.53
C LEU A 104 11.22 15.60 -1.14
N LYS A 105 11.62 16.38 -0.13
CA LYS A 105 11.04 16.29 1.21
C LYS A 105 9.53 16.53 1.19
N THR A 106 9.08 17.51 0.42
CA THR A 106 7.66 17.83 0.27
C THR A 106 6.89 16.67 -0.34
N ILE A 107 7.38 16.08 -1.43
CA ILE A 107 6.75 14.94 -2.10
C ILE A 107 6.70 13.71 -1.18
N ILE A 108 7.80 13.41 -0.47
CA ILE A 108 7.85 12.25 0.45
C ILE A 108 6.90 12.46 1.62
N SER A 109 6.86 13.64 2.22
CA SER A 109 5.96 13.95 3.35
C SER A 109 4.49 13.88 2.94
N ASP A 110 4.14 14.39 1.76
CA ASP A 110 2.77 14.29 1.23
C ASP A 110 2.39 12.84 0.94
N SER A 111 3.29 12.08 0.31
CA SER A 111 3.09 10.65 0.04
C SER A 111 2.89 9.85 1.34
N ASP A 112 3.69 10.12 2.36
CA ASP A 112 3.59 9.48 3.68
C ASP A 112 2.24 9.77 4.33
N LYS A 113 1.79 11.04 4.31
CA LYS A 113 0.48 11.47 4.80
C LYS A 113 -0.66 10.76 4.07
N LEU A 114 -0.61 10.71 2.73
CA LEU A 114 -1.63 10.06 1.91
C LEU A 114 -1.70 8.55 2.18
N LEU A 115 -0.56 7.87 2.14
CA LEU A 115 -0.47 6.42 2.38
C LEU A 115 -0.85 6.07 3.83
N GLY A 116 -0.47 6.92 4.80
CA GLY A 116 -0.86 6.77 6.20
C GLY A 116 -2.38 6.83 6.36
N LYS A 117 -3.06 7.80 5.73
CA LYS A 117 -4.52 7.89 5.75
C LYS A 117 -5.19 6.71 5.06
N MET A 118 -4.66 6.27 3.93
CA MET A 118 -5.14 5.06 3.25
C MET A 118 -4.98 3.81 4.11
N ALA A 119 -3.90 3.70 4.88
CA ALA A 119 -3.68 2.60 5.83
C ALA A 119 -4.68 2.63 7.01
N GLU A 120 -5.16 3.81 7.41
CA GLU A 120 -6.24 3.99 8.37
C GLU A 120 -7.64 3.68 7.78
N GLY A 121 -7.72 3.38 6.46
CA GLY A 121 -8.98 3.09 5.76
C GLY A 121 -9.65 4.31 5.15
N ASP A 122 -9.03 5.49 5.22
CA ASP A 122 -9.56 6.71 4.60
C ASP A 122 -9.06 6.85 3.16
N TYR A 123 -9.87 6.41 2.22
CA TYR A 123 -9.62 6.52 0.78
C TYR A 123 -10.26 7.77 0.15
N THR A 124 -10.72 8.74 0.95
CA THR A 124 -11.28 10.00 0.43
C THR A 124 -10.21 11.06 0.21
N VAL A 125 -9.04 10.91 0.85
CA VAL A 125 -7.93 11.87 0.82
C VAL A 125 -7.37 12.11 -0.58
N SER A 126 -6.86 13.31 -0.80
CA SER A 126 -6.12 13.71 -2.01
C SER A 126 -4.95 14.60 -1.62
N SER A 127 -3.96 14.69 -2.50
CA SER A 127 -2.85 15.61 -2.32
C SER A 127 -3.32 17.06 -2.48
N ASP A 128 -2.87 17.91 -1.57
CA ASP A 128 -3.00 19.37 -1.70
C ASP A 128 -1.80 20.00 -2.46
N MET A 129 -0.81 19.18 -2.85
CA MET A 129 0.47 19.59 -3.43
C MET A 129 0.74 18.91 -4.78
N GLU A 130 -0.31 18.68 -5.58
CA GLU A 130 -0.21 17.99 -6.87
C GLU A 130 0.74 18.68 -7.86
N ASP A 131 0.87 20.03 -7.78
CA ASP A 131 1.77 20.84 -8.56
C ASP A 131 3.27 20.55 -8.29
N LYS A 132 3.58 19.96 -7.15
CA LYS A 132 4.94 19.54 -6.77
C LYS A 132 5.38 18.22 -7.41
N TYR A 133 4.43 17.39 -7.83
CA TYR A 133 4.71 16.13 -8.51
C TYR A 133 5.01 16.38 -9.99
N THR A 134 6.27 16.70 -10.31
CA THR A 134 6.74 16.99 -11.66
C THR A 134 7.58 15.83 -12.22
N GLY A 135 7.76 15.77 -13.54
CA GLY A 135 8.56 14.74 -14.19
C GLY A 135 8.12 13.32 -13.83
N ASP A 136 9.06 12.49 -13.44
CA ASP A 136 8.80 11.09 -13.08
C ASP A 136 7.95 10.90 -11.79
N PHE A 137 7.89 11.93 -10.93
CA PHE A 137 7.05 11.90 -9.73
C PHE A 137 5.55 11.93 -10.03
N ILE A 138 5.13 12.37 -11.22
CA ILE A 138 3.74 12.29 -11.67
C ILE A 138 3.26 10.83 -11.65
N GLY A 139 4.13 9.89 -12.02
CA GLY A 139 3.83 8.45 -11.97
C GLY A 139 3.48 7.96 -10.56
N LEU A 140 4.18 8.45 -9.54
CA LEU A 140 3.89 8.14 -8.14
C LEU A 140 2.51 8.65 -7.72
N LEU A 141 2.19 9.92 -8.03
CA LEU A 141 0.88 10.51 -7.74
C LEU A 141 -0.26 9.73 -8.42
N MET A 142 -0.07 9.38 -9.71
CA MET A 142 -1.06 8.59 -10.46
C MET A 142 -1.27 7.20 -9.87
N ALA A 143 -0.20 6.51 -9.44
CA ALA A 143 -0.29 5.21 -8.80
C ALA A 143 -1.07 5.28 -7.48
N MET A 144 -0.83 6.31 -6.65
CA MET A 144 -1.59 6.53 -5.41
C MET A 144 -3.07 6.82 -5.69
N ARG A 145 -3.38 7.62 -6.70
CA ARG A 145 -4.76 7.89 -7.14
C ARG A 145 -5.47 6.63 -7.62
N GLN A 146 -4.80 5.82 -8.42
CA GLN A 146 -5.34 4.56 -8.91
C GLN A 146 -5.62 3.60 -7.76
N MET A 147 -4.70 3.46 -6.81
CA MET A 147 -4.89 2.64 -5.62
C MET A 147 -6.09 3.12 -4.79
N LYS A 148 -6.22 4.43 -4.56
CA LYS A 148 -7.37 5.05 -3.90
C LYS A 148 -8.69 4.68 -4.59
N THR A 149 -8.77 4.85 -5.92
CA THR A 149 -9.98 4.54 -6.69
C THR A 149 -10.34 3.07 -6.57
N GLN A 150 -9.37 2.16 -6.78
CA GLN A 150 -9.60 0.72 -6.67
C GLN A 150 -10.06 0.29 -5.27
N MET A 151 -9.49 0.87 -4.22
CA MET A 151 -9.91 0.58 -2.85
C MET A 151 -11.32 1.10 -2.54
N ASN A 152 -11.69 2.27 -3.05
CA ASN A 152 -13.05 2.79 -2.95
C ASN A 152 -14.06 1.88 -3.65
N ASP A 153 -13.73 1.39 -4.84
CA ASP A 153 -14.58 0.46 -5.59
C ASP A 153 -14.74 -0.87 -4.82
N VAL A 154 -13.65 -1.42 -4.27
CA VAL A 154 -13.69 -2.62 -3.44
C VAL A 154 -14.56 -2.43 -2.21
N MET A 155 -14.42 -1.30 -1.50
CA MET A 155 -15.25 -1.01 -0.32
C MET A 155 -16.74 -0.84 -0.68
N SER A 156 -17.04 -0.23 -1.82
CA SER A 156 -18.40 -0.12 -2.33
C SER A 156 -19.01 -1.49 -2.61
N HIS A 157 -18.28 -2.36 -3.30
CA HIS A 157 -18.72 -3.75 -3.58
C HIS A 157 -18.89 -4.58 -2.29
N ILE A 158 -17.99 -4.44 -1.31
CA ILE A 158 -18.14 -5.11 -0.01
C ILE A 158 -19.44 -4.66 0.70
N ASN A 159 -19.77 -3.37 0.64
CA ASN A 159 -20.99 -2.83 1.23
C ASN A 159 -22.25 -3.36 0.54
N GLU A 160 -22.21 -3.45 -0.80
CA GLU A 160 -23.30 -4.05 -1.59
C GLU A 160 -23.49 -5.53 -1.26
N ILE A 161 -22.42 -6.31 -1.29
CA ILE A 161 -22.44 -7.75 -0.94
C ILE A 161 -22.93 -7.95 0.51
N SER A 162 -22.50 -7.13 1.46
CA SER A 162 -22.95 -7.19 2.85
C SER A 162 -24.47 -6.96 2.95
N SER A 163 -24.99 -6.01 2.18
CA SER A 163 -26.44 -5.76 2.11
C SER A 163 -27.19 -6.96 1.52
N LEU A 164 -26.68 -7.56 0.44
CA LEU A 164 -27.27 -8.76 -0.18
C LEU A 164 -27.25 -9.96 0.78
N VAL A 165 -26.14 -10.18 1.50
CA VAL A 165 -26.03 -11.26 2.49
C VAL A 165 -27.03 -11.04 3.63
N THR A 166 -27.21 -9.81 4.10
CA THR A 166 -28.19 -9.47 5.13
C THR A 166 -29.61 -9.74 4.66
N ALA A 167 -29.98 -9.32 3.45
CA ALA A 167 -31.28 -9.58 2.86
C ALA A 167 -31.52 -11.11 2.67
N GLY A 168 -30.52 -11.82 2.14
CA GLY A 168 -30.57 -13.27 1.97
C GLY A 168 -30.74 -14.03 3.31
N SER A 169 -30.07 -13.58 4.37
CA SER A 169 -30.20 -14.15 5.71
C SER A 169 -31.59 -13.94 6.31
N ASN A 170 -32.18 -12.76 6.10
CA ASN A 170 -33.54 -12.47 6.52
C ASN A 170 -34.58 -13.35 5.79
N ASN A 171 -34.42 -13.52 4.45
CA ASN A 171 -35.27 -14.39 3.67
C ASN A 171 -35.15 -15.85 4.12
N LEU A 172 -33.95 -16.30 4.43
CA LEU A 172 -33.71 -17.65 4.95
C LEU A 172 -34.36 -17.87 6.33
N ALA A 173 -34.26 -16.88 7.21
CA ALA A 173 -34.93 -16.93 8.52
C ALA A 173 -36.46 -17.01 8.37
N GLN A 174 -37.04 -16.23 7.45
CA GLN A 174 -38.46 -16.27 7.15
C GLN A 174 -38.88 -17.65 6.58
N ALA A 175 -38.14 -18.18 5.62
CA ALA A 175 -38.42 -19.50 5.05
C ALA A 175 -38.31 -20.62 6.12
N ALA A 176 -37.34 -20.53 7.03
CA ALA A 176 -37.22 -21.47 8.13
C ALA A 176 -38.44 -21.41 9.08
N GLN A 177 -38.97 -20.22 9.34
CA GLN A 177 -40.19 -20.02 10.14
C GLN A 177 -41.40 -20.64 9.44
N GLU A 178 -41.56 -20.38 8.15
CA GLU A 178 -42.68 -20.96 7.33
C GLU A 178 -42.61 -22.48 7.30
N ILE A 179 -41.43 -23.07 7.18
CA ILE A 179 -41.19 -24.52 7.27
C ILE A 179 -41.57 -25.04 8.66
N ALA A 180 -41.21 -24.37 9.73
CA ALA A 180 -41.55 -24.77 11.09
C ALA A 180 -43.05 -24.76 11.33
N GLU A 181 -43.75 -23.74 10.89
CA GLU A 181 -45.24 -23.65 10.94
C GLU A 181 -45.88 -24.72 10.10
N GLY A 182 -45.47 -24.95 8.86
CA GLY A 182 -45.96 -26.02 8.02
C GLY A 182 -45.69 -27.42 8.58
N THR A 183 -44.60 -27.62 9.31
CA THR A 183 -44.29 -28.88 10.00
C THR A 183 -45.25 -29.12 11.19
N MET A 184 -45.61 -28.06 11.93
CA MET A 184 -46.60 -28.15 13.00
C MET A 184 -47.98 -28.51 12.45
N ASP A 185 -48.43 -27.89 11.34
CA ASP A 185 -49.68 -28.20 10.69
C ASP A 185 -49.71 -29.62 10.14
N GLN A 186 -48.60 -30.11 9.57
CA GLN A 186 -48.49 -31.53 9.15
C GLN A 186 -48.56 -32.48 10.35
N SER A 187 -47.97 -32.15 11.51
CA SER A 187 -48.04 -32.98 12.70
C SER A 187 -49.47 -33.09 13.21
N ALA A 188 -50.22 -31.95 13.26
CA ALA A 188 -51.62 -31.94 13.63
C ALA A 188 -52.50 -32.79 12.68
N ALA A 189 -52.26 -32.66 11.38
CA ALA A 189 -52.98 -33.49 10.36
C ALA A 189 -52.67 -34.99 10.51
N ILE A 190 -51.43 -35.36 10.88
CA ILE A 190 -51.06 -36.77 11.16
C ILE A 190 -51.77 -37.28 12.42
N GLU A 191 -51.92 -36.48 13.47
CA GLU A 191 -52.66 -36.86 14.68
C GLU A 191 -54.15 -37.07 14.34
N GLU A 192 -54.78 -36.24 13.54
CA GLU A 192 -56.17 -36.40 13.08
C GLU A 192 -56.34 -37.67 12.24
N LEU A 193 -55.40 -37.95 11.32
CA LEU A 193 -55.40 -39.19 10.56
C LEU A 193 -55.29 -40.41 11.44
N GLN A 194 -54.44 -40.39 12.50
CA GLN A 194 -54.32 -41.50 13.46
C GLN A 194 -55.64 -41.74 14.18
N ALA A 195 -56.33 -40.69 14.64
CA ALA A 195 -57.66 -40.81 15.25
C ALA A 195 -58.69 -41.43 14.30
N THR A 196 -58.68 -40.97 13.04
CA THR A 196 -59.57 -41.49 12.00
C THR A 196 -59.30 -42.98 11.70
N PHE A 197 -58.04 -43.40 11.66
CA PHE A 197 -57.68 -44.82 11.52
C PHE A 197 -58.11 -45.68 12.70
N ALA A 198 -58.02 -45.14 13.92
CA ALA A 198 -58.51 -45.84 15.11
C ALA A 198 -60.03 -46.05 15.07
N ASP A 199 -60.79 -45.02 14.66
CA ASP A 199 -62.25 -45.10 14.45
C ASP A 199 -62.64 -46.10 13.35
N ILE A 200 -61.93 -46.08 12.22
CA ILE A 200 -62.14 -47.07 11.15
C ILE A 200 -61.85 -48.49 11.65
N THR A 201 -60.75 -48.70 12.38
CA THR A 201 -60.40 -50.00 12.92
C THR A 201 -61.49 -50.54 13.87
N GLY A 202 -61.99 -49.68 14.79
CA GLY A 202 -63.11 -50.01 15.65
C GLY A 202 -64.41 -50.29 14.93
N GLY A 203 -64.67 -49.56 13.86
CA GLY A 203 -65.83 -49.80 12.94
C GLY A 203 -65.75 -51.14 12.20
N VAL A 204 -64.54 -51.53 11.76
CA VAL A 204 -64.30 -52.85 11.12
C VAL A 204 -64.50 -54.00 12.12
N GLU A 205 -64.01 -53.86 13.36
CA GLU A 205 -64.20 -54.84 14.41
C GLU A 205 -65.70 -55.07 14.73
N LYS A 206 -66.47 -53.98 14.92
CA LYS A 206 -67.91 -54.07 15.12
C LYS A 206 -68.64 -54.68 13.96
N THR A 207 -68.24 -54.43 12.74
CA THR A 207 -68.79 -55.00 11.54
C THR A 207 -68.48 -56.49 11.46
N SER A 208 -67.29 -56.92 11.84
CA SER A 208 -66.90 -58.32 11.91
C SER A 208 -67.72 -59.09 12.98
N GLU A 209 -67.96 -58.49 14.16
CA GLU A 209 -68.78 -59.02 15.19
C GLU A 209 -70.25 -59.24 14.70
N LYS A 210 -70.85 -58.23 14.09
CA LYS A 210 -72.20 -58.32 13.49
C LYS A 210 -72.29 -59.36 12.41
N LEU A 211 -71.29 -59.49 11.56
CA LEU A 211 -71.21 -60.56 10.59
C LEU A 211 -71.22 -61.98 11.24
N ASN A 212 -70.46 -62.14 12.31
CA ASN A 212 -70.35 -63.36 13.01
C ASN A 212 -71.72 -63.73 13.68
N ASP A 213 -72.42 -62.75 14.29
CA ASP A 213 -73.77 -62.91 14.81
C ASP A 213 -74.80 -63.24 13.72
N THR A 214 -74.72 -62.57 12.58
CA THR A 214 -75.55 -62.84 11.42
C THR A 214 -75.39 -64.29 10.90
N TYR A 215 -74.11 -64.72 10.85
CA TYR A 215 -73.81 -66.11 10.44
C TYR A 215 -74.36 -67.12 11.44
N ARG A 216 -74.25 -66.91 12.77
CA ARG A 216 -74.83 -67.77 13.81
C ARG A 216 -76.37 -67.84 13.65
N ILE A 217 -77.04 -66.71 13.49
CA ILE A 217 -78.53 -66.65 13.29
C ILE A 217 -78.95 -67.41 12.02
N ALA A 218 -78.17 -67.20 10.92
CA ALA A 218 -78.45 -67.97 9.68
C ALA A 218 -78.29 -69.46 9.85
N GLN A 219 -77.34 -69.89 10.62
CA GLN A 219 -77.12 -71.30 10.97
C GLN A 219 -78.26 -71.86 11.79
N GLU A 220 -78.76 -71.13 12.84
CA GLU A 220 -79.91 -71.45 13.62
C GLU A 220 -81.16 -71.61 12.82
N TYR A 221 -81.43 -70.68 11.86
CA TYR A 221 -82.54 -70.79 10.96
C TYR A 221 -82.40 -71.95 9.99
N ALA A 222 -81.24 -72.33 9.50
CA ALA A 222 -81.04 -73.49 8.65
C ALA A 222 -81.36 -74.79 9.42
N GLU A 223 -80.93 -74.92 10.68
CA GLU A 223 -81.24 -76.06 11.54
C GLU A 223 -82.73 -76.12 11.83
N GLU A 224 -83.39 -75.01 12.12
CA GLU A 224 -84.88 -74.97 12.36
C GLU A 224 -85.67 -75.34 11.10
N ALA A 225 -85.20 -74.87 9.90
CA ALA A 225 -85.80 -75.28 8.65
C ALA A 225 -85.68 -76.79 8.34
N ASP A 226 -84.47 -77.37 8.66
CA ASP A 226 -84.27 -78.81 8.53
C ASP A 226 -85.17 -79.58 9.48
N HIS A 227 -85.31 -79.09 10.76
CA HIS A 227 -86.21 -79.68 11.72
C HIS A 227 -87.69 -79.59 11.26
N SER A 228 -88.11 -78.42 10.77
CA SER A 228 -89.48 -78.25 10.26
C SER A 228 -89.79 -79.12 9.01
N HIS A 229 -88.78 -79.27 8.15
CA HIS A 229 -88.88 -80.19 7.00
C HIS A 229 -89.02 -81.63 7.41
N CYS A 230 -88.28 -82.06 8.46
CA CYS A 230 -88.43 -83.42 9.04
C CYS A 230 -89.81 -83.62 9.61
N LEU A 231 -90.37 -82.63 10.36
CA LEU A 231 -91.72 -82.71 10.95
C LEU A 231 -92.82 -82.79 9.90
N LEU A 232 -92.74 -82.03 8.79
CA LEU A 232 -93.62 -82.06 7.66
C LEU A 232 -93.61 -83.44 6.99
N TYR A 233 -92.43 -83.99 6.79
CA TYR A 233 -92.31 -85.34 6.17
C TYR A 233 -92.90 -86.46 7.05
N THR A 234 -92.73 -86.29 8.36
CA THR A 234 -93.35 -87.27 9.28
C THR A 234 -94.88 -87.13 9.41
N SER A 235 -95.38 -85.87 9.27
CA SER A 235 -96.84 -85.62 9.25
C SER A 235 -97.46 -86.14 8.00
N ASP A 236 -96.87 -85.95 6.81
CA ASP A 236 -97.37 -86.46 5.50
C ASP A 236 -97.38 -88.00 5.48
N ALA A 237 -96.37 -88.63 6.07
CA ALA A 237 -96.30 -90.09 6.23
C ALA A 237 -97.39 -90.63 7.17
N ALA A 238 -97.86 -89.82 8.14
CA ALA A 238 -98.93 -90.19 9.07
C ALA A 238 -100.29 -89.99 8.41
N ASP A 239 -100.50 -89.05 7.57
CA ASP A 239 -101.77 -88.88 6.81
C ASP A 239 -102.01 -89.97 5.72
N ASP A 240 -100.94 -90.51 5.13
CA ASP A 240 -101.02 -91.66 4.20
C ASP A 240 -101.41 -92.97 4.83
N LEU A 241 -101.41 -93.01 6.16
CA LEU A 241 -101.75 -94.23 7.01
C LEU A 241 -103.22 -94.29 7.51
N ILE A 242 -104.02 -93.25 7.23
CA ILE A 242 -105.42 -93.15 7.64
C ILE A 242 -106.32 -93.30 6.40
#